data_9abd43e09ecfb7d6d1796483a84d1618
#
_entry.id   9abd43e09ecfb7d6d1796483a84d1618
#
_cell.length_a   1.000
_cell.length_b   1.000
_cell.length_c   1.000
_cell.angle_alpha   90.00
_cell.angle_beta   90.00
_cell.angle_gamma   90.00
#
_symmetry.space_group_name_H-M   'P 1'
#
loop_
_entity.id
_entity.type
_entity.pdbx_description
1 polymer ?
#
loop_
_entity_poly.entity_id
_entity_poly.type
_entity_poly.pdbx_seq_one_letter_code
_entity_poly.pdbx_strand_id
1 'polypeptide(L)'
;MHNPGAALKVTIRLIWAESRWMGLRMVGYVERNGSSKAITEQIDTVATTYQFEVPAGDSYFGAFPWYTNEDADRMMQKAHRQSTMCSSWVIGVTAEGRDIRCLTIERSGGARKKENVTVFGRFHATEPSGSFAVDGAAELLLSPRVPEPLFERYAFHLVPVANPDGTENGLKLTKSGPIDEHDLVPGGLSSNDPTIKAIRDEIMSLKPAVFISHHCYLMHTLWLGVFDNALGIKMLDLLVDQDEKGSVSWTVRFTGPEKATLRHYCHTHFNSTAVFTELPWQGRLPKEIKKLGADIFLAAMIAHDEE
;
A
#
# COMPACT_ATOMS: atom_id res chain seq x y z
N MET A 1 10.58 6.65 21.98
CA MET A 1 11.67 6.99 22.92
C MET A 1 11.70 8.50 23.08
N HIS A 2 11.65 8.99 24.32
CA HIS A 2 11.80 10.41 24.62
C HIS A 2 13.18 10.66 25.22
N ASN A 3 13.96 11.55 24.61
CA ASN A 3 15.27 11.96 25.10
C ASN A 3 15.22 13.46 25.50
N PRO A 4 15.25 13.80 26.81
CA PRO A 4 15.14 15.19 27.24
C PRO A 4 16.43 16.00 27.12
N GLY A 5 17.56 15.38 26.77
CA GLY A 5 18.89 15.99 26.85
C GLY A 5 19.73 15.87 25.59
N ALA A 6 21.04 15.71 25.76
CA ALA A 6 21.98 15.54 24.66
C ALA A 6 21.77 14.20 23.92
N ALA A 7 22.36 14.08 22.72
CA ALA A 7 22.26 12.84 21.94
C ALA A 7 22.72 11.62 22.73
N LEU A 8 21.90 10.57 22.74
CA LEU A 8 22.16 9.30 23.42
C LEU A 8 22.45 8.20 22.41
N LYS A 9 23.48 7.40 22.70
CA LYS A 9 23.66 6.11 21.99
C LYS A 9 22.69 5.07 22.54
N VAL A 10 21.88 4.50 21.66
CA VAL A 10 20.90 3.47 22.00
C VAL A 10 21.29 2.17 21.33
N THR A 11 21.21 1.07 22.09
CA THR A 11 21.31 -0.28 21.55
C THR A 11 20.00 -1.01 21.79
N ILE A 12 19.38 -1.49 20.71
CA ILE A 12 18.19 -2.33 20.75
C ILE A 12 18.57 -3.73 20.28
N ARG A 13 18.30 -4.72 21.10
CA ARG A 13 18.51 -6.13 20.78
C ARG A 13 17.17 -6.83 20.69
N LEU A 14 16.79 -7.25 19.48
CA LEU A 14 15.61 -8.08 19.23
C LEU A 14 16.03 -9.54 19.30
N ILE A 15 15.47 -10.28 20.26
CA ILE A 15 15.71 -11.71 20.44
C ILE A 15 14.58 -12.45 19.74
N TRP A 16 14.94 -13.34 18.81
CA TRP A 16 13.97 -14.09 18.03
C TRP A 16 13.50 -15.33 18.76
N ALA A 17 12.18 -15.48 18.90
CA ALA A 17 11.59 -16.68 19.49
C ALA A 17 11.65 -17.89 18.54
N GLU A 18 11.79 -17.68 17.25
CA GLU A 18 11.78 -18.73 16.23
C GLU A 18 12.92 -18.54 15.21
N SER A 19 13.68 -19.62 14.99
CA SER A 19 14.84 -19.64 14.09
C SER A 19 14.52 -19.35 12.61
N ARG A 20 13.28 -19.55 12.16
CA ARG A 20 12.88 -19.27 10.76
C ARG A 20 13.05 -17.82 10.35
N TRP A 21 13.11 -16.89 11.30
CA TRP A 21 13.30 -15.46 11.03
C TRP A 21 14.76 -15.02 11.02
N MET A 22 15.68 -15.88 11.46
CA MET A 22 17.11 -15.54 11.59
C MET A 22 17.83 -15.30 10.25
N GLY A 23 17.28 -15.79 9.14
CA GLY A 23 17.82 -15.53 7.80
C GLY A 23 17.35 -14.20 7.16
N LEU A 24 16.40 -13.52 7.79
CA LEU A 24 15.87 -12.28 7.26
C LEU A 24 16.63 -11.10 7.87
N ARG A 25 17.41 -10.40 7.05
CA ARG A 25 18.01 -9.12 7.44
C ARG A 25 16.90 -8.12 7.67
N MET A 26 16.58 -7.85 8.94
CA MET A 26 15.63 -6.80 9.27
C MET A 26 16.39 -5.48 9.41
N VAL A 27 16.09 -4.55 8.53
CA VAL A 27 16.57 -3.17 8.65
C VAL A 27 15.73 -2.48 9.71
N GLY A 28 16.39 -1.84 10.68
CA GLY A 28 15.72 -0.97 11.64
C GLY A 28 15.52 0.42 11.06
N TYR A 29 14.46 1.09 11.50
CA TYR A 29 14.18 2.47 11.13
C TYR A 29 14.03 3.33 12.38
N VAL A 30 14.65 4.49 12.37
CA VAL A 30 14.36 5.54 13.34
C VAL A 30 13.62 6.65 12.64
N GLU A 31 12.46 6.97 13.16
CA GLU A 31 11.64 8.07 12.67
C GLU A 31 11.65 9.24 13.64
N ARG A 32 11.78 10.44 13.10
CA ARG A 32 11.68 11.68 13.83
C ARG A 32 11.11 12.77 12.94
N ASN A 33 10.12 13.49 13.45
CA ASN A 33 9.49 14.62 12.74
C ASN A 33 9.05 14.26 11.30
N GLY A 34 8.50 13.04 11.11
CA GLY A 34 8.07 12.57 9.80
C GLY A 34 9.20 12.17 8.84
N SER A 35 10.44 12.05 9.33
CA SER A 35 11.58 11.59 8.55
C SER A 35 12.10 10.25 9.07
N SER A 36 12.12 9.24 8.21
CA SER A 36 12.64 7.90 8.53
C SER A 36 14.07 7.75 8.06
N LYS A 37 14.90 7.14 8.91
CA LYS A 37 16.29 6.77 8.61
C LYS A 37 16.46 5.27 8.84
N ALA A 38 17.00 4.57 7.84
CA ALA A 38 17.40 3.17 7.99
C ALA A 38 18.65 3.07 8.88
N ILE A 39 18.71 2.02 9.68
CA ILE A 39 19.80 1.74 10.61
C ILE A 39 20.47 0.44 10.25
N THR A 40 21.80 0.42 10.35
CA THR A 40 22.60 -0.80 10.19
C THR A 40 22.39 -1.73 11.38
N GLU A 41 22.17 -3.00 11.11
CA GLU A 41 21.99 -4.07 12.07
C GLU A 41 23.24 -4.94 12.20
N GLN A 42 23.36 -5.60 13.35
CA GLN A 42 24.25 -6.73 13.56
C GLN A 42 23.40 -7.96 13.88
N ILE A 43 23.57 -9.01 13.09
CA ILE A 43 22.79 -10.25 13.21
C ILE A 43 23.68 -11.33 13.80
N ASP A 44 23.23 -11.94 14.90
CA ASP A 44 23.78 -13.17 15.44
C ASP A 44 22.79 -14.34 15.27
N THR A 45 23.11 -15.50 15.81
CA THR A 45 22.30 -16.72 15.68
C THR A 45 20.94 -16.65 16.40
N VAL A 46 20.72 -15.71 17.30
CA VAL A 46 19.52 -15.61 18.15
C VAL A 46 18.92 -14.22 18.21
N ALA A 47 19.63 -13.20 17.73
CA ALA A 47 19.18 -11.82 17.85
C ALA A 47 19.65 -10.93 16.70
N THR A 48 18.94 -9.83 16.53
CA THR A 48 19.38 -8.70 15.71
C THR A 48 19.62 -7.50 16.62
N THR A 49 20.79 -6.89 16.52
CA THR A 49 21.18 -5.73 17.33
C THR A 49 21.30 -4.49 16.46
N TYR A 50 20.64 -3.42 16.91
CA TYR A 50 20.67 -2.11 16.25
C TYR A 50 21.35 -1.11 17.16
N GLN A 51 22.28 -0.32 16.61
CA GLN A 51 22.96 0.76 17.32
C GLN A 51 22.77 2.08 16.57
N PHE A 52 22.29 3.09 17.28
CA PHE A 52 22.03 4.40 16.70
C PHE A 52 22.05 5.50 17.75
N GLU A 53 22.15 6.75 17.27
CA GLU A 53 22.05 7.92 18.15
C GLU A 53 20.61 8.47 18.12
N VAL A 54 20.09 8.76 19.30
CA VAL A 54 18.79 9.40 19.50
C VAL A 54 19.08 10.83 19.95
N PRO A 55 18.81 11.84 19.11
CA PRO A 55 18.93 13.24 19.50
C PRO A 55 17.86 13.62 20.54
N ALA A 56 17.96 14.82 21.14
CA ALA A 56 16.94 15.32 22.05
C ALA A 56 15.55 15.35 21.39
N GLY A 57 14.52 15.01 22.16
CA GLY A 57 13.11 14.91 21.72
C GLY A 57 12.65 13.50 21.44
N ASP A 58 11.51 13.36 20.76
CA ASP A 58 10.87 12.08 20.49
C ASP A 58 11.44 11.41 19.25
N SER A 59 11.71 10.12 19.36
CA SER A 59 12.12 9.27 18.26
C SER A 59 11.41 7.92 18.35
N TYR A 60 11.06 7.35 17.21
CA TYR A 60 10.40 6.05 17.11
C TYR A 60 11.34 5.07 16.43
N PHE A 61 11.40 3.85 16.95
CA PHE A 61 12.13 2.74 16.34
C PHE A 61 11.15 1.67 15.89
N GLY A 62 11.33 1.16 14.69
CA GLY A 62 10.51 0.08 14.12
C GLY A 62 11.27 -0.74 13.08
N ALA A 63 10.72 -1.90 12.74
CA ALA A 63 11.25 -2.76 11.68
C ALA A 63 10.87 -2.27 10.27
N PHE A 64 10.04 -1.26 10.17
CA PHE A 64 9.59 -0.62 8.92
C PHE A 64 9.24 0.86 9.17
N PRO A 65 9.22 1.71 8.12
CA PRO A 65 8.76 3.08 8.24
C PRO A 65 7.29 3.12 8.66
N TRP A 66 6.95 4.05 9.52
CA TRP A 66 5.59 4.21 10.00
C TRP A 66 4.72 4.91 8.97
N TYR A 67 3.49 4.43 8.86
CA TYR A 67 2.40 5.11 8.20
C TYR A 67 1.15 4.96 9.07
N THR A 68 0.61 6.05 9.55
CA THR A 68 -0.52 6.09 10.49
C THR A 68 -1.82 6.49 9.77
N ASN A 69 -2.95 6.43 10.50
CA ASN A 69 -4.22 7.00 10.01
C ASN A 69 -4.10 8.51 9.77
N GLU A 70 -3.32 9.23 10.61
CA GLU A 70 -3.05 10.65 10.42
C GLU A 70 -2.20 10.95 9.18
N ASP A 71 -1.31 10.04 8.78
CA ASP A 71 -0.55 10.18 7.53
C ASP A 71 -1.49 10.13 6.32
N ALA A 72 -2.49 9.24 6.35
CA ALA A 72 -3.52 9.18 5.33
C ALA A 72 -4.32 10.50 5.26
N ASP A 73 -4.68 11.05 6.41
CA ASP A 73 -5.36 12.35 6.48
C ASP A 73 -4.49 13.48 5.93
N ARG A 74 -3.20 13.50 6.27
CA ARG A 74 -2.23 14.48 5.75
C ARG A 74 -2.08 14.38 4.22
N MET A 75 -2.03 13.16 3.69
CA MET A 75 -1.98 12.91 2.25
C MET A 75 -3.20 13.50 1.55
N MET A 76 -4.40 13.23 2.04
CA MET A 76 -5.65 13.76 1.46
C MET A 76 -5.71 15.27 1.54
N GLN A 77 -5.36 15.88 2.68
CA GLN A 77 -5.28 17.34 2.83
C GLN A 77 -4.27 17.98 1.88
N LYS A 78 -3.12 17.32 1.66
CA LYS A 78 -2.13 17.77 0.69
C LYS A 78 -2.72 17.74 -0.73
N ALA A 79 -3.38 16.64 -1.11
CA ALA A 79 -4.03 16.50 -2.41
C ALA A 79 -5.07 17.60 -2.66
N HIS A 80 -5.95 17.87 -1.70
CA HIS A 80 -6.94 18.95 -1.79
C HIS A 80 -6.32 20.35 -1.97
N ARG A 81 -5.17 20.61 -1.34
CA ARG A 81 -4.46 21.89 -1.54
C ARG A 81 -3.81 22.00 -2.92
N GLN A 82 -3.47 20.87 -3.53
CA GLN A 82 -2.77 20.84 -4.83
C GLN A 82 -3.71 20.91 -6.03
N SER A 83 -4.94 20.37 -5.91
CA SER A 83 -5.85 20.29 -7.05
C SER A 83 -7.32 20.32 -6.64
N THR A 84 -8.12 21.05 -7.44
CA THR A 84 -9.58 21.07 -7.34
C THR A 84 -10.23 19.80 -7.89
N MET A 85 -9.48 18.93 -8.54
CA MET A 85 -9.94 17.59 -8.97
C MET A 85 -10.06 16.60 -7.81
N CYS A 86 -9.56 16.95 -6.62
CA CYS A 86 -9.58 16.09 -5.47
C CYS A 86 -10.85 16.26 -4.64
N SER A 87 -11.46 15.14 -4.29
CA SER A 87 -12.49 15.04 -3.26
C SER A 87 -12.18 13.89 -2.31
N SER A 88 -12.66 13.94 -1.09
CA SER A 88 -12.52 12.81 -0.14
C SER A 88 -13.88 12.47 0.43
N TRP A 89 -14.09 11.21 0.72
CA TRP A 89 -15.32 10.69 1.31
C TRP A 89 -15.04 9.48 2.18
N VAL A 90 -16.01 9.09 2.97
CA VAL A 90 -15.96 7.95 3.88
C VAL A 90 -16.74 6.82 3.24
N ILE A 91 -16.04 5.73 2.87
CA ILE A 91 -16.67 4.54 2.29
C ILE A 91 -17.35 3.67 3.36
N GLY A 92 -16.99 3.85 4.61
CA GLY A 92 -17.62 3.20 5.75
C GLY A 92 -16.92 3.50 7.06
N VAL A 93 -17.48 2.96 8.14
CA VAL A 93 -16.98 3.10 9.49
C VAL A 93 -16.66 1.73 10.06
N THR A 94 -15.52 1.60 10.69
CA THR A 94 -15.04 0.33 11.29
C THR A 94 -15.79 -0.01 12.57
N ALA A 95 -15.51 -1.20 13.13
CA ALA A 95 -16.07 -1.65 14.41
C ALA A 95 -15.71 -0.74 15.60
N GLU A 96 -14.58 -0.04 15.53
CA GLU A 96 -14.12 0.90 16.57
C GLU A 96 -14.48 2.37 16.24
N GLY A 97 -15.30 2.59 15.22
CA GLY A 97 -15.82 3.93 14.89
C GLY A 97 -14.85 4.80 14.08
N ARG A 98 -13.84 4.21 13.42
CA ARG A 98 -12.92 4.96 12.55
C ARG A 98 -13.41 4.98 11.11
N ASP A 99 -13.25 6.12 10.46
CA ASP A 99 -13.56 6.27 9.04
C ASP A 99 -12.61 5.50 8.15
N ILE A 100 -13.14 4.77 7.17
CA ILE A 100 -12.38 4.24 6.04
C ILE A 100 -12.46 5.29 4.94
N ARG A 101 -11.36 5.98 4.68
CA ARG A 101 -11.35 7.16 3.81
C ARG A 101 -10.83 6.85 2.43
N CYS A 102 -11.48 7.43 1.42
CA CYS A 102 -11.09 7.38 0.02
C CYS A 102 -10.79 8.79 -0.49
N LEU A 103 -9.66 8.95 -1.16
CA LEU A 103 -9.36 10.11 -1.99
C LEU A 103 -9.80 9.81 -3.41
N THR A 104 -10.68 10.64 -3.97
CA THR A 104 -11.03 10.59 -5.39
C THR A 104 -10.34 11.71 -6.12
N ILE A 105 -9.69 11.38 -7.24
CA ILE A 105 -9.08 12.33 -8.16
C ILE A 105 -9.78 12.18 -9.50
N GLU A 106 -10.58 13.19 -9.88
CA GLU A 106 -11.30 13.18 -11.13
C GLU A 106 -11.57 14.60 -11.63
N ARG A 107 -11.69 14.77 -12.94
CA ARG A 107 -12.15 16.01 -13.54
C ARG A 107 -13.67 16.04 -13.53
N SER A 108 -14.27 17.08 -12.96
CA SER A 108 -15.72 17.29 -12.98
C SER A 108 -16.21 17.68 -14.39
N GLY A 109 -17.43 17.24 -14.74
CA GLY A 109 -18.16 17.79 -15.91
C GLY A 109 -17.91 17.14 -17.27
N GLY A 110 -17.32 15.95 -17.33
CA GLY A 110 -17.20 15.19 -18.57
C GLY A 110 -18.56 14.65 -19.09
N ALA A 111 -18.76 14.65 -20.42
CA ALA A 111 -19.98 14.15 -21.04
C ALA A 111 -20.10 12.61 -21.05
N ARG A 112 -19.02 11.89 -20.73
CA ARG A 112 -18.96 10.41 -20.69
C ARG A 112 -18.92 9.89 -19.27
N LYS A 113 -19.53 8.73 -19.05
CA LYS A 113 -19.32 7.97 -17.80
C LYS A 113 -17.86 7.52 -17.75
N LYS A 114 -17.19 7.87 -16.67
CA LYS A 114 -15.79 7.49 -16.46
C LYS A 114 -15.67 6.04 -16.02
N GLU A 115 -14.54 5.44 -16.34
CA GLU A 115 -14.12 4.17 -15.82
C GLU A 115 -13.46 4.38 -14.45
N ASN A 116 -13.79 3.54 -13.47
CA ASN A 116 -13.24 3.64 -12.14
C ASN A 116 -11.91 2.88 -12.06
N VAL A 117 -10.92 3.52 -11.47
CA VAL A 117 -9.63 2.90 -11.10
C VAL A 117 -9.52 2.92 -9.59
N THR A 118 -9.35 1.77 -8.97
CA THR A 118 -9.25 1.67 -7.51
C THR A 118 -7.86 1.17 -7.09
N VAL A 119 -7.28 1.85 -6.09
CA VAL A 119 -5.98 1.48 -5.52
C VAL A 119 -6.12 1.39 -4.01
N PHE A 120 -5.90 0.20 -3.49
CA PHE A 120 -5.99 -0.08 -2.06
C PHE A 120 -4.64 -0.40 -1.46
N GLY A 121 -4.38 0.15 -0.28
CA GLY A 121 -3.29 -0.25 0.59
C GLY A 121 -3.80 -0.68 1.96
N ARG A 122 -3.00 -1.46 2.67
CA ARG A 122 -3.21 -1.71 4.10
C ARG A 122 -4.46 -2.52 4.45
N PHE A 123 -4.83 -3.50 3.64
CA PHE A 123 -5.78 -4.54 4.06
C PHE A 123 -5.24 -5.25 5.30
N HIS A 124 -4.00 -5.71 5.25
CA HIS A 124 -3.27 -6.12 6.45
C HIS A 124 -2.60 -4.88 7.06
N ALA A 125 -3.01 -4.53 8.26
CA ALA A 125 -2.59 -3.28 8.88
C ALA A 125 -1.09 -3.23 9.26
N THR A 126 -0.39 -4.35 9.30
CA THR A 126 1.07 -4.42 9.50
C THR A 126 1.88 -4.16 8.22
N GLU A 127 1.24 -3.81 7.11
CA GLU A 127 1.84 -3.69 5.78
C GLU A 127 1.93 -2.22 5.30
N PRO A 128 2.74 -1.35 5.93
CA PRO A 128 2.74 0.09 5.65
C PRO A 128 3.21 0.46 4.24
N SER A 129 3.98 -0.42 3.58
CA SER A 129 4.42 -0.17 2.19
C SER A 129 3.24 0.02 1.24
N GLY A 130 2.12 -0.69 1.46
CA GLY A 130 0.91 -0.49 0.67
C GLY A 130 0.38 0.94 0.74
N SER A 131 0.36 1.54 1.94
CA SER A 131 -0.06 2.94 2.10
C SER A 131 0.88 3.92 1.39
N PHE A 132 2.20 3.72 1.50
CA PHE A 132 3.17 4.55 0.78
C PHE A 132 3.05 4.39 -0.73
N ALA A 133 2.72 3.20 -1.23
CA ALA A 133 2.49 2.99 -2.66
C ALA A 133 1.26 3.75 -3.16
N VAL A 134 0.17 3.76 -2.39
CA VAL A 134 -1.03 4.58 -2.68
C VAL A 134 -0.69 6.07 -2.69
N ASP A 135 0.10 6.55 -1.73
CA ASP A 135 0.62 7.93 -1.73
C ASP A 135 1.40 8.24 -3.01
N GLY A 136 2.24 7.29 -3.46
CA GLY A 136 3.01 7.43 -4.68
C GLY A 136 2.14 7.57 -5.92
N ALA A 137 1.07 6.78 -6.03
CA ALA A 137 0.06 6.90 -7.10
C ALA A 137 -0.64 8.27 -7.04
N ALA A 138 -1.03 8.75 -5.85
CA ALA A 138 -1.62 10.08 -5.69
C ALA A 138 -0.66 11.21 -6.10
N GLU A 139 0.61 11.15 -5.66
CA GLU A 139 1.63 12.13 -6.03
C GLU A 139 1.90 12.14 -7.55
N LEU A 140 1.88 10.97 -8.20
CA LEU A 140 1.99 10.87 -9.65
C LEU A 140 0.79 11.53 -10.35
N LEU A 141 -0.44 11.16 -9.97
CA LEU A 141 -1.67 11.70 -10.57
C LEU A 141 -1.77 13.21 -10.42
N LEU A 142 -1.25 13.78 -9.34
CA LEU A 142 -1.23 15.24 -9.11
C LEU A 142 -0.02 15.94 -9.72
N SER A 143 0.87 15.21 -10.37
CA SER A 143 2.04 15.78 -11.03
C SER A 143 1.70 16.26 -12.45
N PRO A 144 2.44 17.25 -12.98
CA PRO A 144 2.24 17.73 -14.34
C PRO A 144 2.66 16.70 -15.43
N ARG A 145 3.15 15.53 -15.02
CA ARG A 145 3.56 14.45 -15.93
C ARG A 145 2.38 13.62 -16.44
N VAL A 146 1.25 13.65 -15.74
CA VAL A 146 0.05 12.91 -16.14
C VAL A 146 -0.77 13.74 -17.12
N PRO A 147 -1.03 13.22 -18.33
CA PRO A 147 -1.75 13.96 -19.35
C PRO A 147 -3.23 14.15 -18.98
N GLU A 148 -3.76 15.35 -19.25
CA GLU A 148 -5.16 15.71 -18.95
C GLU A 148 -6.22 14.74 -19.49
N PRO A 149 -6.09 14.16 -20.70
CA PRO A 149 -7.07 13.22 -21.23
C PRO A 149 -7.32 11.99 -20.36
N LEU A 150 -6.34 11.62 -19.51
CA LEU A 150 -6.51 10.52 -18.56
C LEU A 150 -7.65 10.79 -17.57
N PHE A 151 -7.78 12.04 -17.10
CA PHE A 151 -8.85 12.45 -16.18
C PHE A 151 -10.22 12.64 -16.85
N GLU A 152 -10.28 12.65 -18.18
CA GLU A 152 -11.54 12.63 -18.91
C GLU A 152 -12.12 11.22 -19.00
N ARG A 153 -11.24 10.21 -19.06
CA ARG A 153 -11.62 8.80 -19.16
C ARG A 153 -11.80 8.13 -17.79
N TYR A 154 -10.96 8.46 -16.82
CA TYR A 154 -10.90 7.75 -15.53
C TYR A 154 -11.28 8.62 -14.33
N ALA A 155 -11.87 7.96 -13.33
CA ALA A 155 -11.98 8.43 -11.95
C ALA A 155 -11.12 7.54 -11.06
N PHE A 156 -10.18 8.13 -10.33
CA PHE A 156 -9.21 7.40 -9.49
C PHE A 156 -9.65 7.44 -8.04
N HIS A 157 -9.82 6.28 -7.43
CA HIS A 157 -10.25 6.08 -6.05
C HIS A 157 -9.12 5.43 -5.24
N LEU A 158 -8.52 6.19 -4.34
CA LEU A 158 -7.30 5.82 -3.61
C LEU A 158 -7.62 5.64 -2.13
N VAL A 159 -7.42 4.44 -1.60
CA VAL A 159 -7.64 4.09 -0.19
C VAL A 159 -6.32 3.71 0.46
N PRO A 160 -5.61 4.65 1.10
CA PRO A 160 -4.27 4.39 1.66
C PRO A 160 -4.30 3.46 2.87
N VAL A 161 -5.39 3.45 3.63
CA VAL A 161 -5.56 2.61 4.82
C VAL A 161 -6.94 1.96 4.79
N ALA A 162 -7.00 0.72 4.33
CA ALA A 162 -8.24 -0.06 4.29
C ALA A 162 -8.63 -0.62 5.67
N ASN A 163 -7.67 -0.80 6.57
CA ASN A 163 -7.87 -1.29 7.93
C ASN A 163 -7.37 -0.29 8.98
N PRO A 164 -8.13 0.80 9.25
CA PRO A 164 -7.69 1.82 10.20
C PRO A 164 -7.67 1.35 11.66
N ASP A 165 -8.52 0.41 12.07
CA ASP A 165 -8.49 -0.15 13.43
C ASP A 165 -7.22 -0.96 13.67
N GLY A 166 -6.87 -1.84 12.75
CA GLY A 166 -5.62 -2.61 12.85
C GLY A 166 -4.39 -1.70 12.80
N THR A 167 -4.43 -0.64 11.99
CA THR A 167 -3.34 0.35 11.90
C THR A 167 -3.14 1.08 13.22
N GLU A 168 -4.20 1.51 13.88
CA GLU A 168 -4.16 2.19 15.17
C GLU A 168 -3.65 1.28 16.29
N ASN A 169 -4.15 0.05 16.31
CA ASN A 169 -3.87 -0.90 17.38
C ASN A 169 -2.59 -1.73 17.16
N GLY A 170 -1.87 -1.54 16.04
CA GLY A 170 -0.68 -2.32 15.70
C GLY A 170 -0.98 -3.80 15.42
N LEU A 171 -2.19 -4.12 14.97
CA LEU A 171 -2.65 -5.48 14.70
C LEU A 171 -2.63 -5.76 13.19
N LYS A 172 -2.30 -7.00 12.81
CA LYS A 172 -2.41 -7.43 11.41
C LYS A 172 -3.88 -7.44 10.94
N LEU A 173 -4.76 -7.81 11.83
CA LEU A 173 -6.15 -8.16 11.60
C LEU A 173 -7.08 -7.08 12.13
N THR A 174 -8.37 -7.12 11.81
CA THR A 174 -9.39 -6.39 12.54
C THR A 174 -9.64 -7.04 13.90
N LYS A 175 -10.40 -6.37 14.76
CA LYS A 175 -10.86 -6.95 16.04
C LYS A 175 -11.74 -8.20 15.83
N SER A 176 -12.41 -8.29 14.69
CA SER A 176 -13.29 -9.39 14.32
C SER A 176 -12.57 -10.54 13.59
N GLY A 177 -11.31 -10.38 13.21
CA GLY A 177 -10.53 -11.36 12.47
C GLY A 177 -9.73 -10.77 11.31
N PRO A 178 -9.18 -11.61 10.42
CA PRO A 178 -8.45 -11.13 9.25
C PRO A 178 -9.36 -10.40 8.28
N ILE A 179 -8.87 -9.29 7.71
CA ILE A 179 -9.36 -8.82 6.41
C ILE A 179 -8.55 -9.58 5.36
N ASP A 180 -9.03 -10.72 4.96
CA ASP A 180 -8.46 -11.41 3.81
C ASP A 180 -9.27 -11.03 2.56
N GLU A 181 -8.64 -10.96 1.39
CA GLU A 181 -9.33 -10.73 0.13
C GLU A 181 -10.44 -11.75 -0.15
N HIS A 182 -10.38 -12.94 0.45
CA HIS A 182 -11.42 -13.97 0.41
C HIS A 182 -12.72 -13.56 1.13
N ASP A 183 -12.62 -12.71 2.14
CA ASP A 183 -13.78 -12.21 2.89
C ASP A 183 -14.47 -11.04 2.19
N LEU A 184 -13.74 -10.35 1.31
CA LEU A 184 -14.20 -9.17 0.58
C LEU A 184 -15.06 -9.50 -0.66
N VAL A 185 -15.25 -10.78 -0.99
CA VAL A 185 -16.13 -11.21 -2.09
C VAL A 185 -17.57 -11.42 -1.60
N PRO A 186 -18.57 -11.29 -2.49
CA PRO A 186 -19.92 -11.69 -2.15
C PRO A 186 -20.00 -13.15 -1.68
N GLY A 187 -20.55 -13.37 -0.47
CA GLY A 187 -20.60 -14.70 0.14
C GLY A 187 -19.37 -15.10 0.96
N GLY A 188 -18.38 -14.22 1.12
CA GLY A 188 -17.21 -14.45 1.99
C GLY A 188 -17.59 -14.67 3.46
N LEU A 189 -16.77 -15.43 4.19
CA LEU A 189 -17.09 -15.97 5.53
C LEU A 189 -17.24 -14.88 6.62
N SER A 190 -16.51 -13.77 6.51
CA SER A 190 -16.50 -12.70 7.51
C SER A 190 -17.42 -11.51 7.13
N SER A 191 -18.51 -11.77 6.46
CA SER A 191 -19.40 -10.79 5.85
C SER A 191 -20.04 -9.77 6.83
N ASN A 192 -19.99 -10.03 8.13
CA ASN A 192 -20.58 -9.18 9.17
C ASN A 192 -19.63 -8.14 9.75
N ASP A 193 -18.33 -8.19 9.46
CA ASP A 193 -17.41 -7.13 9.89
C ASP A 193 -17.73 -5.84 9.11
N PRO A 194 -17.97 -4.71 9.79
CA PRO A 194 -18.36 -3.47 9.12
C PRO A 194 -17.28 -2.95 8.16
N THR A 195 -16.01 -3.18 8.43
CA THR A 195 -14.88 -2.81 7.56
C THR A 195 -14.93 -3.60 6.26
N ILE A 196 -15.07 -4.93 6.37
CA ILE A 196 -15.18 -5.84 5.23
C ILE A 196 -16.40 -5.50 4.39
N LYS A 197 -17.54 -5.30 5.05
CA LYS A 197 -18.79 -4.93 4.37
C LYS A 197 -18.64 -3.62 3.59
N ALA A 198 -18.11 -2.59 4.21
CA ALA A 198 -17.95 -1.28 3.59
C ALA A 198 -17.04 -1.34 2.34
N ILE A 199 -15.87 -1.97 2.45
CA ILE A 199 -14.93 -2.11 1.33
C ILE A 199 -15.54 -2.92 0.19
N ARG A 200 -16.20 -4.04 0.50
CA ARG A 200 -16.87 -4.87 -0.49
C ARG A 200 -17.97 -4.11 -1.22
N ASP A 201 -18.89 -3.49 -0.47
CA ASP A 201 -20.02 -2.77 -1.04
C ASP A 201 -19.53 -1.62 -1.94
N GLU A 202 -18.44 -0.95 -1.55
CA GLU A 202 -17.80 0.08 -2.35
C GLU A 202 -17.29 -0.46 -3.69
N ILE A 203 -16.50 -1.53 -3.67
CA ILE A 203 -15.92 -2.12 -4.88
C ILE A 203 -17.02 -2.66 -5.79
N MET A 204 -18.08 -3.27 -5.21
CA MET A 204 -19.25 -3.71 -5.99
C MET A 204 -20.00 -2.55 -6.63
N SER A 205 -20.03 -1.39 -5.99
CA SER A 205 -20.62 -0.16 -6.53
C SER A 205 -19.78 0.45 -7.65
N LEU A 206 -18.48 0.56 -7.45
CA LEU A 206 -17.54 1.18 -8.40
C LEU A 206 -17.32 0.32 -9.65
N LYS A 207 -17.31 -1.02 -9.51
CA LYS A 207 -17.00 -1.96 -10.59
C LYS A 207 -15.75 -1.52 -11.36
N PRO A 208 -14.57 -1.50 -10.71
CA PRO A 208 -13.39 -0.88 -11.28
C PRO A 208 -12.95 -1.54 -12.58
N ALA A 209 -12.54 -0.75 -13.57
CA ALA A 209 -11.86 -1.21 -14.77
C ALA A 209 -10.41 -1.63 -14.45
N VAL A 210 -9.77 -0.91 -13.51
CA VAL A 210 -8.45 -1.28 -12.96
C VAL A 210 -8.56 -1.39 -11.45
N PHE A 211 -8.13 -2.52 -10.90
CA PHE A 211 -8.09 -2.80 -9.46
C PHE A 211 -6.67 -3.11 -9.04
N ILE A 212 -6.10 -2.33 -8.12
CA ILE A 212 -4.76 -2.54 -7.58
C ILE A 212 -4.85 -2.74 -6.07
N SER A 213 -4.31 -3.85 -5.58
CA SER A 213 -4.21 -4.19 -4.16
C SER A 213 -2.74 -4.29 -3.75
N HIS A 214 -2.31 -3.35 -2.92
CA HIS A 214 -0.95 -3.31 -2.41
C HIS A 214 -0.84 -3.99 -1.06
N HIS A 215 -0.10 -5.08 -1.03
CA HIS A 215 0.37 -5.78 0.16
C HIS A 215 1.88 -5.59 0.31
N CYS A 216 2.44 -6.03 1.40
CA CYS A 216 3.89 -6.10 1.54
C CYS A 216 4.34 -7.30 2.38
N TYR A 217 5.47 -7.84 2.01
CA TYR A 217 6.06 -8.98 2.68
C TYR A 217 7.52 -8.71 3.07
N LEU A 218 8.02 -9.47 4.04
CA LEU A 218 9.40 -9.41 4.56
C LEU A 218 10.46 -9.80 3.51
N MET A 219 10.40 -9.22 2.32
CA MET A 219 11.30 -9.58 1.22
C MET A 219 11.95 -8.35 0.59
N HIS A 220 13.07 -8.59 -0.07
CA HIS A 220 13.76 -7.58 -0.89
C HIS A 220 13.17 -7.48 -2.30
N THR A 221 12.33 -8.45 -2.68
CA THR A 221 11.82 -8.64 -4.03
C THR A 221 10.36 -8.21 -4.10
N LEU A 222 10.01 -7.43 -5.11
CA LEU A 222 8.61 -7.17 -5.44
C LEU A 222 8.00 -8.43 -6.07
N TRP A 223 6.83 -8.79 -5.59
CA TRP A 223 5.97 -9.77 -6.24
C TRP A 223 4.79 -9.07 -6.89
N LEU A 224 4.62 -9.32 -8.18
CA LEU A 224 3.49 -8.87 -8.95
C LEU A 224 2.59 -10.07 -9.25
N GLY A 225 1.33 -10.00 -8.86
CA GLY A 225 0.31 -11.01 -9.16
C GLY A 225 -0.74 -10.44 -10.10
N VAL A 226 -0.94 -11.12 -11.24
CA VAL A 226 -1.95 -10.78 -12.26
C VAL A 226 -2.63 -12.07 -12.73
N PHE A 227 -3.77 -11.96 -13.40
CA PHE A 227 -4.49 -13.13 -13.92
C PHE A 227 -4.19 -13.44 -15.37
N ASP A 228 -3.67 -12.47 -16.12
CA ASP A 228 -3.28 -12.64 -17.50
C ASP A 228 -1.74 -12.62 -17.64
N ASN A 229 -1.20 -13.60 -18.36
CA ASN A 229 0.24 -13.74 -18.57
C ASN A 229 0.80 -12.61 -19.44
N ALA A 230 0.07 -12.18 -20.46
CA ALA A 230 0.52 -11.13 -21.36
C ALA A 230 0.56 -9.78 -20.62
N LEU A 231 -0.47 -9.51 -19.81
CA LEU A 231 -0.51 -8.36 -18.91
C LEU A 231 0.69 -8.36 -17.95
N GLY A 232 0.97 -9.50 -17.32
CA GLY A 232 2.08 -9.63 -16.38
C GLY A 232 3.45 -9.39 -17.02
N ILE A 233 3.69 -9.93 -18.19
CA ILE A 233 4.94 -9.73 -18.95
C ILE A 233 5.07 -8.25 -19.33
N LYS A 234 4.02 -7.64 -19.85
CA LYS A 234 4.01 -6.24 -20.24
C LYS A 234 4.27 -5.30 -19.07
N MET A 235 3.61 -5.51 -17.93
CA MET A 235 3.89 -4.75 -16.72
C MET A 235 5.33 -4.93 -16.26
N LEU A 236 5.86 -6.17 -16.34
CA LEU A 236 7.24 -6.45 -15.98
C LEU A 236 8.22 -5.67 -16.85
N ASP A 237 8.04 -5.68 -18.16
CA ASP A 237 8.90 -4.94 -19.11
C ASP A 237 8.89 -3.44 -18.79
N LEU A 238 7.71 -2.85 -18.57
CA LEU A 238 7.57 -1.45 -18.18
C LEU A 238 8.27 -1.11 -16.86
N LEU A 239 8.25 -2.04 -15.90
CA LEU A 239 8.83 -1.84 -14.57
C LEU A 239 10.34 -2.03 -14.56
N VAL A 240 10.86 -2.98 -15.34
CA VAL A 240 12.31 -3.21 -15.48
C VAL A 240 12.98 -2.01 -16.13
N ASP A 241 12.38 -1.40 -17.13
CA ASP A 241 12.92 -0.22 -17.79
C ASP A 241 12.99 1.02 -16.86
N GLN A 242 12.19 1.02 -15.79
CA GLN A 242 12.19 2.12 -14.81
C GLN A 242 13.10 1.88 -13.60
N ASP A 243 13.63 0.66 -13.42
CA ASP A 243 14.57 0.34 -12.35
C ASP A 243 16.02 0.65 -12.78
N GLU A 244 16.37 1.92 -12.85
CA GLU A 244 17.69 2.44 -13.21
C GLU A 244 18.85 1.84 -12.38
N LYS A 245 18.56 1.17 -11.28
CA LYS A 245 19.57 0.67 -10.33
C LYS A 245 19.65 -0.85 -10.23
N GLY A 246 18.77 -1.60 -10.90
CA GLY A 246 18.69 -3.07 -10.78
C GLY A 246 18.50 -3.55 -9.33
N SER A 247 17.96 -2.69 -8.46
CA SER A 247 17.88 -2.93 -7.02
C SER A 247 16.62 -3.68 -6.61
N VAL A 248 15.70 -3.91 -7.53
CA VAL A 248 14.45 -4.64 -7.30
C VAL A 248 14.44 -5.87 -8.18
N SER A 249 14.45 -7.04 -7.57
CA SER A 249 14.23 -8.28 -8.28
C SER A 249 12.73 -8.50 -8.43
N TRP A 250 12.24 -8.53 -9.64
CA TRP A 250 10.84 -8.71 -9.98
C TRP A 250 10.50 -10.20 -10.10
N THR A 251 9.44 -10.62 -9.44
CA THR A 251 8.88 -11.95 -9.64
C THR A 251 7.42 -11.79 -10.00
N VAL A 252 7.03 -12.17 -11.20
CA VAL A 252 5.63 -12.22 -11.61
C VAL A 252 5.04 -13.54 -11.13
N ARG A 253 3.99 -13.48 -10.33
CA ARG A 253 3.16 -14.63 -9.98
C ARG A 253 1.85 -14.53 -10.70
N PHE A 254 1.59 -15.48 -11.54
CA PHE A 254 0.26 -15.67 -12.10
C PHE A 254 -0.58 -16.38 -11.05
N THR A 255 -1.63 -15.74 -10.58
CA THR A 255 -2.57 -16.34 -9.65
C THR A 255 -3.69 -17.00 -10.47
N GLY A 256 -3.71 -18.31 -10.49
CA GLY A 256 -4.78 -19.07 -11.13
C GLY A 256 -6.15 -18.84 -10.48
N PRO A 257 -7.25 -19.25 -11.12
CA PRO A 257 -8.64 -18.99 -10.72
C PRO A 257 -9.06 -19.72 -9.42
N GLU A 258 -8.17 -20.45 -8.78
CA GLU A 258 -8.49 -21.42 -7.74
C GLU A 258 -8.90 -20.83 -6.39
N LYS A 259 -8.79 -19.52 -6.20
CA LYS A 259 -9.17 -18.88 -4.94
C LYS A 259 -10.06 -17.67 -5.22
N ALA A 260 -11.26 -17.70 -4.67
CA ALA A 260 -12.20 -16.57 -4.71
C ALA A 260 -11.64 -15.38 -3.89
N THR A 261 -10.67 -14.64 -4.44
CA THR A 261 -10.16 -13.41 -3.88
C THR A 261 -10.88 -12.22 -4.51
N LEU A 262 -10.82 -11.06 -3.86
CA LEU A 262 -11.43 -9.84 -4.38
C LEU A 262 -10.90 -9.47 -5.77
N ARG A 263 -9.58 -9.57 -5.99
CA ARG A 263 -8.96 -9.35 -7.31
C ARG A 263 -9.46 -10.31 -8.38
N HIS A 264 -9.64 -11.60 -8.02
CA HIS A 264 -10.23 -12.59 -8.94
C HIS A 264 -11.68 -12.22 -9.27
N TYR A 265 -12.45 -11.81 -8.27
CA TYR A 265 -13.82 -11.36 -8.48
C TYR A 265 -13.88 -10.16 -9.43
N CYS A 266 -13.04 -9.15 -9.21
CA CYS A 266 -12.96 -7.98 -10.09
C CYS A 266 -12.60 -8.38 -11.53
N HIS A 267 -11.58 -9.24 -11.69
CA HIS A 267 -11.18 -9.74 -13.01
C HIS A 267 -12.31 -10.47 -13.72
N THR A 268 -12.98 -11.44 -13.05
CA THR A 268 -13.97 -12.31 -13.69
C THR A 268 -15.34 -11.67 -13.89
N HIS A 269 -15.76 -10.76 -13.01
CA HIS A 269 -17.11 -10.21 -13.03
C HIS A 269 -17.18 -8.78 -13.57
N PHE A 270 -16.10 -8.03 -13.51
CA PHE A 270 -16.04 -6.65 -14.01
C PHE A 270 -15.10 -6.50 -15.20
N ASN A 271 -14.42 -7.57 -15.61
CA ASN A 271 -13.36 -7.55 -16.63
C ASN A 271 -12.24 -6.57 -16.26
N SER A 272 -11.91 -6.51 -14.97
CA SER A 272 -10.89 -5.59 -14.47
C SER A 272 -9.48 -6.06 -14.83
N THR A 273 -8.61 -5.15 -15.20
CA THR A 273 -7.16 -5.30 -15.06
C THR A 273 -6.84 -5.34 -13.57
N ALA A 274 -6.72 -6.55 -13.01
CA ALA A 274 -6.57 -6.75 -11.57
C ALA A 274 -5.12 -7.07 -11.21
N VAL A 275 -4.51 -6.21 -10.40
CA VAL A 275 -3.11 -6.27 -10.00
C VAL A 275 -3.00 -6.43 -8.48
N PHE A 276 -2.18 -7.37 -8.07
CA PHE A 276 -1.79 -7.58 -6.68
C PHE A 276 -0.28 -7.40 -6.55
N THR A 277 0.16 -6.80 -5.47
CA THR A 277 1.59 -6.66 -5.21
C THR A 277 1.94 -7.06 -3.78
N GLU A 278 3.08 -7.75 -3.63
CA GLU A 278 3.80 -7.86 -2.37
C GLU A 278 5.01 -6.94 -2.46
N LEU A 279 4.89 -5.76 -1.88
CA LEU A 279 5.92 -4.73 -1.94
C LEU A 279 7.09 -5.09 -1.01
N PRO A 280 8.34 -4.87 -1.44
CA PRO A 280 9.47 -4.99 -0.54
C PRO A 280 9.45 -3.84 0.46
N TRP A 281 9.67 -4.14 1.74
CA TRP A 281 9.82 -3.07 2.74
C TRP A 281 11.24 -2.96 3.29
N GLN A 282 12.00 -4.08 3.27
CA GLN A 282 13.32 -4.13 3.87
C GLN A 282 14.33 -3.21 3.16
N GLY A 283 14.94 -2.32 3.94
CA GLY A 283 15.95 -1.40 3.43
C GLY A 283 15.41 -0.27 2.55
N ARG A 284 14.09 -0.14 2.40
CA ARG A 284 13.47 0.89 1.57
C ARG A 284 13.01 2.07 2.42
N LEU A 285 13.31 3.27 1.96
CA LEU A 285 12.77 4.50 2.53
C LEU A 285 11.38 4.81 1.95
N PRO A 286 10.52 5.55 2.67
CA PRO A 286 9.20 5.93 2.19
C PRO A 286 9.17 6.48 0.77
N LYS A 287 10.14 7.33 0.40
CA LYS A 287 10.26 7.89 -0.95
C LYS A 287 10.49 6.86 -2.05
N GLU A 288 11.20 5.78 -1.72
CA GLU A 288 11.49 4.69 -2.67
C GLU A 288 10.28 3.80 -2.87
N ILE A 289 9.52 3.56 -1.79
CA ILE A 289 8.25 2.81 -1.85
C ILE A 289 7.19 3.61 -2.62
N LYS A 290 7.11 4.93 -2.39
CA LYS A 290 6.22 5.82 -3.15
C LYS A 290 6.54 5.82 -4.63
N LYS A 291 7.83 5.91 -5.00
CA LYS A 291 8.24 5.80 -6.41
C LYS A 291 7.80 4.47 -7.00
N LEU A 292 8.06 3.36 -6.30
CA LEU A 292 7.66 2.03 -6.74
C LEU A 292 6.14 1.91 -6.93
N GLY A 293 5.34 2.43 -6.00
CA GLY A 293 3.89 2.47 -6.12
C GLY A 293 3.40 3.28 -7.33
N ALA A 294 4.03 4.42 -7.60
CA ALA A 294 3.76 5.23 -8.77
C ALA A 294 4.11 4.49 -10.09
N ASP A 295 5.25 3.79 -10.11
CA ASP A 295 5.69 3.03 -11.27
C ASP A 295 4.73 1.84 -11.55
N ILE A 296 4.32 1.11 -10.52
CA ILE A 296 3.34 0.01 -10.63
C ILE A 296 2.00 0.54 -11.15
N PHE A 297 1.52 1.65 -10.57
CA PHE A 297 0.28 2.28 -11.01
C PHE A 297 0.35 2.66 -12.50
N LEU A 298 1.43 3.32 -12.92
CA LEU A 298 1.64 3.71 -14.31
C LEU A 298 1.69 2.49 -15.25
N ALA A 299 2.44 1.46 -14.86
CA ALA A 299 2.54 0.22 -15.64
C ALA A 299 1.16 -0.47 -15.80
N ALA A 300 0.35 -0.51 -14.73
CA ALA A 300 -0.99 -1.07 -14.78
C ALA A 300 -1.91 -0.29 -15.72
N MET A 301 -1.85 1.06 -15.68
CA MET A 301 -2.64 1.91 -16.56
C MET A 301 -2.25 1.77 -18.04
N ILE A 302 -0.95 1.76 -18.34
CA ILE A 302 -0.47 1.56 -19.73
C ILE A 302 -0.86 0.17 -20.24
N ALA A 303 -0.69 -0.84 -19.40
CA ALA A 303 -1.06 -2.20 -19.78
C ALA A 303 -2.56 -2.35 -20.05
N HIS A 304 -3.40 -1.69 -19.26
CA HIS A 304 -4.85 -1.66 -19.43
C HIS A 304 -5.29 -0.91 -20.70
N ASP A 305 -4.68 0.23 -21.02
CA ASP A 305 -5.06 1.05 -22.17
C ASP A 305 -4.71 0.41 -23.54
N GLU A 306 -3.83 -0.56 -23.53
CA GLU A 306 -3.39 -1.26 -24.75
C GLU A 306 -4.09 -2.62 -24.94
N GLU A 307 -4.95 -3.07 -24.00
CA GLU A 307 -5.87 -4.20 -24.16
C GLU A 307 -7.11 -3.78 -24.97
#